data_b194e8f24f0d8b0eafb67ff6b9500321
#
_entry.id   b194e8f24f0d8b0eafb67ff6b9500321
#
_cell.length_a   1.000
_cell.length_b   1.000
_cell.length_c   1.000
_cell.angle_alpha   90.00
_cell.angle_beta   90.00
_cell.angle_gamma   90.00
#
_symmetry.space_group_name_H-M   'P 1'
#
loop_
_entity.id
_entity.type
_entity.pdbx_description
1 polymer ?
#
loop_
_entity_poly.entity_id
_entity_poly.type
_entity_poly.pdbx_seq_one_letter_code
_entity_poly.pdbx_strand_id
1 'polypeptide(L)'
;MSGPLSIERLRREGERFIEELSREYYEAHSGLKASAELQPIYHAHREILGPDALEVAREAFVGSAEQSEERRSARLLLDWQVESQSSRQLASLDEREIAWEGDAVVQLADGRQIQYQRAAIEIGNSTDRRERAMIETARAALVERGLAPMRRERLERERDITESLGLADGYNPSWELLSGISLGGLRDECIRFLRDTQAMWDETFPAFVKKGLGIEPREATRADALALFRAHEFDQFFPSSAMEPSIRRQVGEMGIDATASGRVRFDTGEREGKRSRAFCAPVKVPDEVYLVLRPHGGQTDWNTFLHELGHALHFAYMRPDLPMEFRWMGDNSVTEGYAMLFDHLMQDAGWLQRYTGLERKTTPRFLRSAGFEELHFLRRYCAKLIYETQLYGGEVSWDAAPDLYVEVLTGATSFQYVRADAFVDVDPRYYAARYLRAWQLQALITETLVERYNADWWRNPRAGPWIAEELFGEAQRELAHEQAERVAGKGLSFAPLVRSIERMLA
;
A
#
# COMPACT_ATOMS: atom_id res chain seq x y z
N MET A 1 -14.29 -31.39 -24.17
CA MET A 1 -14.99 -31.24 -22.87
C MET A 1 -13.91 -31.27 -21.80
N SER A 2 -13.68 -30.15 -21.14
CA SER A 2 -12.78 -30.09 -19.98
C SER A 2 -13.38 -30.96 -18.86
N GLY A 3 -12.55 -31.78 -18.19
CA GLY A 3 -12.96 -32.56 -17.03
C GLY A 3 -13.49 -31.66 -15.89
N PRO A 4 -14.02 -32.24 -14.79
CA PRO A 4 -14.52 -31.48 -13.66
C PRO A 4 -13.45 -30.52 -13.13
N LEU A 5 -13.87 -29.38 -12.58
CA LEU A 5 -12.96 -28.42 -11.98
C LEU A 5 -12.32 -29.06 -10.73
N SER A 6 -10.99 -29.03 -10.65
CA SER A 6 -10.22 -29.51 -9.49
C SER A 6 -9.27 -28.41 -9.01
N ILE A 7 -8.71 -28.58 -7.82
CA ILE A 7 -7.77 -27.62 -7.25
C ILE A 7 -6.51 -27.45 -8.12
N GLU A 8 -6.02 -28.53 -8.73
CA GLU A 8 -4.85 -28.50 -9.63
C GLU A 8 -5.18 -27.76 -10.94
N ARG A 9 -6.41 -27.92 -11.44
CA ARG A 9 -6.89 -27.17 -12.60
C ARG A 9 -7.06 -25.68 -12.25
N LEU A 10 -7.62 -25.38 -11.08
CA LEU A 10 -7.79 -24.02 -10.59
C LEU A 10 -6.42 -23.29 -10.48
N ARG A 11 -5.40 -23.95 -9.93
CA ARG A 11 -4.03 -23.44 -9.88
C ARG A 11 -3.46 -23.15 -11.27
N ARG A 12 -3.48 -24.14 -12.15
CA ARG A 12 -2.86 -24.02 -13.46
C ARG A 12 -3.53 -22.97 -14.34
N GLU A 13 -4.85 -22.94 -14.37
CA GLU A 13 -5.61 -21.96 -15.16
C GLU A 13 -5.65 -20.59 -14.49
N GLY A 14 -5.63 -20.54 -13.16
CA GLY A 14 -5.52 -19.33 -12.36
C GLY A 14 -4.19 -18.60 -12.61
N GLU A 15 -3.07 -19.30 -12.63
CA GLU A 15 -1.78 -18.72 -12.95
C GLU A 15 -1.77 -18.10 -14.36
N ARG A 16 -2.29 -18.81 -15.35
CA ARG A 16 -2.41 -18.28 -16.72
C ARG A 16 -3.29 -17.03 -16.78
N PHE A 17 -4.42 -17.06 -16.10
CA PHE A 17 -5.32 -15.90 -16.01
C PHE A 17 -4.62 -14.68 -15.45
N ILE A 18 -3.87 -14.85 -14.35
CA ILE A 18 -3.16 -13.75 -13.70
C ILE A 18 -2.03 -13.23 -14.60
N GLU A 19 -1.26 -14.12 -15.25
CA GLU A 19 -0.21 -13.72 -16.20
C GLU A 19 -0.77 -12.92 -17.39
N GLU A 20 -1.88 -13.36 -17.99
CA GLU A 20 -2.55 -12.65 -19.09
C GLU A 20 -3.09 -11.29 -18.64
N LEU A 21 -3.74 -11.24 -17.49
CA LEU A 21 -4.28 -10.02 -16.90
C LEU A 21 -3.18 -9.01 -16.54
N SER A 22 -2.11 -9.47 -15.91
CA SER A 22 -0.98 -8.64 -15.51
C SER A 22 -0.25 -8.07 -16.73
N ARG A 23 -0.11 -8.85 -17.80
CA ARG A 23 0.47 -8.38 -19.07
C ARG A 23 -0.38 -7.29 -19.70
N GLU A 24 -1.68 -7.49 -19.74
CA GLU A 24 -2.62 -6.52 -20.31
C GLU A 24 -2.59 -5.19 -19.56
N TYR A 25 -2.57 -5.24 -18.23
CA TYR A 25 -2.41 -4.05 -17.40
C TYR A 25 -1.05 -3.38 -17.59
N TYR A 26 0.03 -4.17 -17.64
CA TYR A 26 1.36 -3.61 -17.92
C TYR A 26 1.38 -2.84 -19.24
N GLU A 27 0.93 -3.45 -20.33
CA GLU A 27 0.95 -2.85 -21.66
C GLU A 27 0.11 -1.56 -21.74
N ALA A 28 -1.08 -1.57 -21.14
CA ALA A 28 -1.96 -0.39 -21.10
C ALA A 28 -1.36 0.73 -20.21
N HIS A 29 -0.92 0.40 -19.00
CA HIS A 29 -0.44 1.41 -18.06
C HIS A 29 0.96 1.93 -18.39
N SER A 30 1.75 1.17 -19.13
CA SER A 30 3.06 1.62 -19.64
C SER A 30 2.97 2.40 -20.95
N GLY A 31 1.77 2.57 -21.54
CA GLY A 31 1.54 3.27 -22.79
C GLY A 31 1.96 2.48 -24.05
N LEU A 32 2.08 1.16 -23.92
CA LEU A 32 2.30 0.26 -25.06
C LEU A 32 1.00 -0.06 -25.81
N LYS A 33 -0.12 0.03 -25.09
CA LYS A 33 -1.50 -0.02 -25.63
C LYS A 33 -2.26 1.23 -25.21
N ALA A 34 -3.24 1.62 -26.01
CA ALA A 34 -4.11 2.76 -25.72
C ALA A 34 -5.06 2.51 -24.55
N SER A 35 -5.50 1.27 -24.36
CA SER A 35 -6.39 0.83 -23.29
C SER A 35 -6.24 -0.67 -23.04
N ALA A 36 -6.64 -1.12 -21.85
CA ALA A 36 -6.67 -2.53 -21.50
C ALA A 36 -7.90 -3.23 -22.10
N GLU A 37 -7.72 -4.41 -22.68
CA GLU A 37 -8.78 -5.27 -23.22
C GLU A 37 -9.04 -6.47 -22.28
N LEU A 38 -9.75 -6.23 -21.19
CA LEU A 38 -9.94 -7.22 -20.12
C LEU A 38 -11.03 -8.26 -20.42
N GLN A 39 -12.11 -7.86 -21.13
CA GLN A 39 -13.27 -8.72 -21.38
C GLN A 39 -12.93 -10.06 -22.07
N PRO A 40 -12.06 -10.12 -23.10
CA PRO A 40 -11.66 -11.39 -23.70
C PRO A 40 -10.96 -12.32 -22.69
N ILE A 41 -10.12 -11.79 -21.82
CA ILE A 41 -9.38 -12.56 -20.79
C ILE A 41 -10.38 -13.14 -19.79
N TYR A 42 -11.26 -12.32 -19.22
CA TYR A 42 -12.31 -12.82 -18.31
C TYR A 42 -13.23 -13.85 -18.96
N HIS A 43 -13.56 -13.67 -20.24
CA HIS A 43 -14.39 -14.64 -20.97
C HIS A 43 -13.68 -15.98 -21.19
N ALA A 44 -12.38 -15.95 -21.52
CA ALA A 44 -11.59 -17.16 -21.73
C ALA A 44 -11.45 -17.99 -20.44
N HIS A 45 -11.35 -17.32 -19.30
CA HIS A 45 -11.14 -17.95 -17.99
C HIS A 45 -12.41 -18.04 -17.12
N ARG A 46 -13.61 -17.87 -17.68
CA ARG A 46 -14.88 -17.80 -16.93
C ARG A 46 -15.16 -19.00 -16.02
N GLU A 47 -14.63 -20.20 -16.35
CA GLU A 47 -14.87 -21.41 -15.56
C GLU A 47 -14.18 -21.36 -14.20
N ILE A 48 -12.98 -20.79 -14.13
CA ILE A 48 -12.22 -20.66 -12.86
C ILE A 48 -12.61 -19.41 -12.06
N LEU A 49 -13.49 -18.57 -12.57
CA LEU A 49 -14.00 -17.37 -11.91
C LEU A 49 -15.48 -17.51 -11.52
N GLY A 50 -16.06 -18.70 -11.72
CA GLY A 50 -17.46 -19.01 -11.44
C GLY A 50 -17.73 -19.53 -10.03
N PRO A 51 -19.01 -19.75 -9.66
CA PRO A 51 -19.39 -20.29 -8.36
C PRO A 51 -18.78 -21.66 -8.06
N ASP A 52 -18.62 -22.52 -9.07
CA ASP A 52 -18.02 -23.85 -8.91
C ASP A 52 -16.56 -23.76 -8.45
N ALA A 53 -15.82 -22.73 -8.89
CA ALA A 53 -14.44 -22.50 -8.47
C ALA A 53 -14.34 -22.09 -7.00
N LEU A 54 -15.27 -21.26 -6.54
CA LEU A 54 -15.38 -20.90 -5.12
C LEU A 54 -15.67 -22.14 -4.27
N GLU A 55 -16.57 -23.03 -4.72
CA GLU A 55 -16.90 -24.23 -3.96
C GLU A 55 -15.69 -25.22 -3.90
N VAL A 56 -14.99 -25.43 -5.01
CA VAL A 56 -13.75 -26.23 -5.03
C VAL A 56 -12.71 -25.68 -4.05
N ALA A 57 -12.51 -24.35 -4.00
CA ALA A 57 -11.58 -23.73 -3.05
C ALA A 57 -12.06 -23.89 -1.59
N ARG A 58 -13.36 -23.76 -1.34
CA ARG A 58 -14.00 -23.94 -0.02
C ARG A 58 -13.84 -25.38 0.47
N GLU A 59 -14.16 -26.37 -0.36
CA GLU A 59 -14.01 -27.79 -0.02
C GLU A 59 -12.56 -28.13 0.30
N ALA A 60 -11.60 -27.62 -0.49
CA ALA A 60 -10.18 -27.83 -0.23
C ALA A 60 -9.76 -27.18 1.10
N PHE A 61 -10.25 -25.97 1.41
CA PHE A 61 -9.97 -25.33 2.68
C PHE A 61 -10.56 -26.10 3.86
N VAL A 62 -11.83 -26.49 3.80
CA VAL A 62 -12.49 -27.24 4.90
C VAL A 62 -11.90 -28.64 5.09
N GLY A 63 -11.54 -29.30 3.98
CA GLY A 63 -11.00 -30.67 4.00
C GLY A 63 -9.54 -30.79 4.42
N SER A 64 -8.79 -29.70 4.49
CA SER A 64 -7.37 -29.72 4.90
C SER A 64 -7.19 -29.63 6.40
N ALA A 65 -6.10 -30.25 6.92
CA ALA A 65 -5.78 -30.25 8.35
C ALA A 65 -5.43 -28.83 8.83
N GLU A 66 -5.85 -28.48 10.04
CA GLU A 66 -5.47 -27.21 10.66
C GLU A 66 -3.94 -27.06 10.73
N GLN A 67 -3.44 -25.84 10.50
CA GLN A 67 -2.02 -25.50 10.51
C GLN A 67 -1.15 -26.20 9.43
N SER A 68 -1.77 -26.94 8.49
CA SER A 68 -1.03 -27.52 7.37
C SER A 68 -0.73 -26.50 6.27
N GLU A 69 0.26 -26.79 5.43
CA GLU A 69 0.57 -26.01 4.25
C GLU A 69 -0.58 -26.06 3.23
N GLU A 70 -1.24 -27.23 3.12
CA GLU A 70 -2.42 -27.40 2.27
C GLU A 70 -3.56 -26.48 2.69
N ARG A 71 -3.80 -26.33 4.00
CA ARG A 71 -4.83 -25.39 4.50
C ARG A 71 -4.47 -23.94 4.22
N ARG A 72 -3.20 -23.59 4.36
CA ARG A 72 -2.70 -22.24 4.04
C ARG A 72 -2.89 -21.95 2.55
N SER A 73 -2.49 -22.85 1.69
CA SER A 73 -2.66 -22.79 0.25
C SER A 73 -4.14 -22.66 -0.14
N ALA A 74 -4.98 -23.55 0.38
CA ALA A 74 -6.43 -23.52 0.10
C ALA A 74 -7.11 -22.24 0.59
N ARG A 75 -6.66 -21.67 1.72
CA ARG A 75 -7.16 -20.37 2.23
C ARG A 75 -6.88 -19.24 1.23
N LEU A 76 -5.69 -19.17 0.64
CA LEU A 76 -5.34 -18.15 -0.34
C LEU A 76 -6.17 -18.28 -1.62
N LEU A 77 -6.39 -19.51 -2.10
CA LEU A 77 -7.26 -19.77 -3.23
C LEU A 77 -8.72 -19.41 -2.93
N LEU A 78 -9.18 -19.69 -1.70
CA LEU A 78 -10.52 -19.28 -1.25
C LEU A 78 -10.65 -17.75 -1.20
N ASP A 79 -9.66 -17.05 -0.64
CA ASP A 79 -9.64 -15.59 -0.59
C ASP A 79 -9.70 -14.98 -2.00
N TRP A 80 -8.89 -15.50 -2.93
CA TRP A 80 -8.94 -15.10 -4.34
C TRP A 80 -10.31 -15.32 -4.99
N GLN A 81 -10.96 -16.48 -4.71
CA GLN A 81 -12.28 -16.75 -5.26
C GLN A 81 -13.37 -15.84 -4.67
N VAL A 82 -13.30 -15.53 -3.38
CA VAL A 82 -14.20 -14.56 -2.74
C VAL A 82 -14.01 -13.16 -3.35
N GLU A 83 -12.78 -12.72 -3.56
CA GLU A 83 -12.47 -11.47 -4.22
C GLU A 83 -13.00 -11.44 -5.67
N SER A 84 -12.78 -12.51 -6.42
CA SER A 84 -13.26 -12.64 -7.80
C SER A 84 -14.79 -12.58 -7.90
N GLN A 85 -15.50 -13.25 -6.98
CA GLN A 85 -16.97 -13.20 -6.92
C GLN A 85 -17.47 -11.80 -6.54
N SER A 86 -16.83 -11.15 -5.57
CA SER A 86 -17.16 -9.80 -5.14
C SER A 86 -16.94 -8.80 -6.27
N SER A 87 -15.78 -8.81 -6.92
CA SER A 87 -15.43 -7.92 -8.03
C SER A 87 -16.42 -8.05 -9.20
N ARG A 88 -16.85 -9.26 -9.53
CA ARG A 88 -17.87 -9.46 -10.58
C ARG A 88 -19.22 -8.82 -10.25
N GLN A 89 -19.64 -8.89 -9.00
CA GLN A 89 -20.92 -8.30 -8.55
C GLN A 89 -20.83 -6.79 -8.34
N LEU A 90 -19.62 -6.25 -8.11
CA LEU A 90 -19.35 -4.83 -7.92
C LEU A 90 -18.97 -4.12 -9.23
N ALA A 91 -18.69 -4.83 -10.32
CA ALA A 91 -18.13 -4.28 -11.55
C ALA A 91 -18.87 -3.04 -12.08
N SER A 92 -20.21 -3.04 -12.06
CA SER A 92 -20.99 -1.89 -12.50
C SER A 92 -20.88 -0.67 -11.58
N LEU A 93 -20.64 -0.88 -10.29
CA LEU A 93 -20.40 0.20 -9.34
C LEU A 93 -18.97 0.76 -9.53
N ASP A 94 -17.98 -0.12 -9.69
CA ASP A 94 -16.61 0.26 -9.96
C ASP A 94 -16.48 1.04 -11.28
N GLU A 95 -17.17 0.62 -12.35
CA GLU A 95 -17.22 1.34 -13.62
C GLU A 95 -17.82 2.75 -13.46
N ARG A 96 -18.90 2.90 -12.67
CA ARG A 96 -19.51 4.20 -12.39
C ARG A 96 -18.56 5.13 -11.63
N GLU A 97 -17.84 4.61 -10.64
CA GLU A 97 -16.84 5.37 -9.89
C GLU A 97 -15.70 5.82 -10.79
N ILE A 98 -15.11 4.91 -11.58
CA ILE A 98 -14.03 5.22 -12.53
C ILE A 98 -14.45 6.29 -13.53
N ALA A 99 -15.65 6.17 -14.10
CA ALA A 99 -16.19 7.16 -15.03
C ALA A 99 -16.37 8.52 -14.35
N TRP A 100 -16.92 8.54 -13.13
CA TRP A 100 -17.08 9.76 -12.37
C TRP A 100 -15.73 10.43 -12.05
N GLU A 101 -14.73 9.68 -11.56
CA GLU A 101 -13.40 10.20 -11.25
C GLU A 101 -12.67 10.75 -12.50
N GLY A 102 -12.92 10.15 -13.68
CA GLY A 102 -12.36 10.60 -14.94
C GLY A 102 -12.96 11.92 -15.44
N ASP A 103 -14.26 12.11 -15.23
CA ASP A 103 -15.02 13.25 -15.76
C ASP A 103 -15.18 14.40 -14.76
N ALA A 104 -15.03 14.11 -13.45
CA ALA A 104 -15.31 15.08 -12.39
C ALA A 104 -14.37 16.27 -12.41
N VAL A 105 -14.95 17.47 -12.34
CA VAL A 105 -14.24 18.75 -12.35
C VAL A 105 -14.60 19.56 -11.12
N VAL A 106 -13.59 19.92 -10.35
CA VAL A 106 -13.70 20.82 -9.20
C VAL A 106 -13.82 22.25 -9.72
N GLN A 107 -14.97 22.89 -9.48
CA GLN A 107 -15.25 24.26 -9.85
C GLN A 107 -14.87 25.19 -8.71
N LEU A 108 -13.88 26.05 -8.92
CA LEU A 108 -13.43 27.00 -7.91
C LEU A 108 -14.24 28.29 -7.91
N ALA A 109 -14.29 28.97 -6.78
CA ALA A 109 -15.02 30.23 -6.62
C ALA A 109 -14.48 31.39 -7.50
N ASP A 110 -13.21 31.29 -7.91
CA ASP A 110 -12.55 32.26 -8.81
C ASP A 110 -12.75 31.94 -10.30
N GLY A 111 -13.55 30.92 -10.64
CA GLY A 111 -13.86 30.50 -12.00
C GLY A 111 -12.89 29.46 -12.60
N ARG A 112 -11.79 29.14 -11.94
CA ARG A 112 -10.88 28.07 -12.38
C ARG A 112 -11.54 26.70 -12.24
N GLN A 113 -11.08 25.76 -13.07
CA GLN A 113 -11.51 24.38 -13.10
C GLN A 113 -10.29 23.46 -12.91
N ILE A 114 -10.42 22.47 -12.03
CA ILE A 114 -9.37 21.50 -11.75
C ILE A 114 -9.99 20.11 -11.89
N GLN A 115 -9.36 19.19 -12.65
CA GLN A 115 -9.76 17.79 -12.66
C GLN A 115 -9.68 17.21 -11.26
N TYR A 116 -10.70 16.45 -10.85
CA TYR A 116 -10.78 15.89 -9.49
C TYR A 116 -9.50 15.15 -9.08
N GLN A 117 -8.95 14.31 -9.96
CA GLN A 117 -7.74 13.55 -9.72
C GLN A 117 -6.48 14.42 -9.50
N ARG A 118 -6.50 15.68 -9.95
CA ARG A 118 -5.40 16.64 -9.75
C ARG A 118 -5.56 17.49 -8.50
N ALA A 119 -6.74 17.53 -7.90
CA ALA A 119 -7.03 18.46 -6.79
C ALA A 119 -6.07 18.28 -5.60
N ALA A 120 -5.77 17.03 -5.19
CA ALA A 120 -4.83 16.77 -4.10
C ALA A 120 -3.39 17.21 -4.43
N ILE A 121 -2.96 17.05 -5.68
CA ILE A 121 -1.64 17.49 -6.16
C ILE A 121 -1.56 19.01 -6.15
N GLU A 122 -2.58 19.70 -6.65
CA GLU A 122 -2.63 21.17 -6.64
C GLU A 122 -2.63 21.73 -5.20
N ILE A 123 -3.37 21.09 -4.28
CA ILE A 123 -3.35 21.41 -2.85
C ILE A 123 -1.93 21.24 -2.28
N GLY A 124 -1.29 20.11 -2.51
CA GLY A 124 0.05 19.82 -1.99
C GLY A 124 1.12 20.77 -2.53
N ASN A 125 0.95 21.22 -3.76
CA ASN A 125 1.90 22.13 -4.43
C ASN A 125 1.66 23.63 -4.14
N SER A 126 0.47 23.99 -3.65
CA SER A 126 0.17 25.40 -3.38
C SER A 126 0.77 25.87 -2.06
N THR A 127 1.50 26.99 -2.11
CA THR A 127 2.04 27.68 -0.93
C THR A 127 1.01 28.64 -0.30
N ASP A 128 -0.08 28.97 -1.03
CA ASP A 128 -1.15 29.86 -0.53
C ASP A 128 -2.23 29.04 0.21
N ARG A 129 -2.36 29.25 1.51
CA ARG A 129 -3.38 28.63 2.35
C ARG A 129 -4.80 28.90 1.88
N ARG A 130 -5.08 30.12 1.37
CA ARG A 130 -6.42 30.46 0.88
C ARG A 130 -6.77 29.66 -0.36
N GLU A 131 -5.80 29.47 -1.24
CA GLU A 131 -5.96 28.62 -2.42
C GLU A 131 -6.19 27.17 -2.02
N ARG A 132 -5.38 26.60 -1.11
CA ARG A 132 -5.60 25.24 -0.59
C ARG A 132 -7.00 25.05 -0.02
N ALA A 133 -7.44 25.99 0.82
CA ALA A 133 -8.78 25.95 1.42
C ALA A 133 -9.90 26.05 0.38
N MET A 134 -9.73 26.90 -0.65
CA MET A 134 -10.69 27.05 -1.75
C MET A 134 -10.81 25.76 -2.56
N ILE A 135 -9.68 25.13 -2.92
CA ILE A 135 -9.68 23.87 -3.65
C ILE A 135 -10.33 22.75 -2.80
N GLU A 136 -9.93 22.64 -1.54
CA GLU A 136 -10.45 21.59 -0.63
C GLU A 136 -11.96 21.75 -0.38
N THR A 137 -12.45 22.96 -0.18
CA THR A 137 -13.88 23.22 -0.01
C THR A 137 -14.68 22.82 -1.23
N ALA A 138 -14.20 23.20 -2.42
CA ALA A 138 -14.87 22.87 -3.67
C ALA A 138 -14.82 21.34 -3.96
N ARG A 139 -13.66 20.69 -3.69
CA ARG A 139 -13.48 19.24 -3.80
C ARG A 139 -14.42 18.49 -2.85
N ALA A 140 -14.45 18.87 -1.57
CA ALA A 140 -15.30 18.21 -0.58
C ALA A 140 -16.78 18.29 -0.95
N ALA A 141 -17.26 19.46 -1.40
CA ALA A 141 -18.64 19.61 -1.86
C ALA A 141 -18.96 18.79 -3.12
N LEU A 142 -17.99 18.61 -4.01
CA LEU A 142 -18.13 17.75 -5.20
C LEU A 142 -18.20 16.27 -4.79
N VAL A 143 -17.32 15.83 -3.91
CA VAL A 143 -17.25 14.46 -3.38
C VAL A 143 -18.53 14.10 -2.62
N GLU A 144 -19.00 14.96 -1.73
CA GLU A 144 -20.21 14.73 -0.93
C GLU A 144 -21.46 14.49 -1.78
N ARG A 145 -21.57 15.18 -2.92
CA ARG A 145 -22.72 15.05 -3.83
C ARG A 145 -22.59 13.92 -4.84
N GLY A 146 -21.36 13.54 -5.21
CA GLY A 146 -21.08 12.61 -6.29
C GLY A 146 -20.48 11.29 -5.81
N LEU A 147 -19.23 11.32 -5.41
CA LEU A 147 -18.45 10.11 -5.13
C LEU A 147 -18.84 9.41 -3.82
N ALA A 148 -19.07 10.16 -2.75
CA ALA A 148 -19.33 9.58 -1.43
C ALA A 148 -20.58 8.67 -1.39
N PRO A 149 -21.71 9.02 -2.04
CA PRO A 149 -22.86 8.12 -2.14
C PRO A 149 -22.57 6.83 -2.94
N MET A 150 -21.77 6.92 -4.01
CA MET A 150 -21.39 5.75 -4.81
C MET A 150 -20.46 4.83 -4.03
N ARG A 151 -19.45 5.41 -3.34
CA ARG A 151 -18.56 4.65 -2.45
C ARG A 151 -19.33 3.95 -1.34
N ARG A 152 -20.26 4.64 -0.70
CA ARG A 152 -21.11 4.04 0.33
C ARG A 152 -21.88 2.84 -0.23
N GLU A 153 -22.58 3.00 -1.35
CA GLU A 153 -23.31 1.91 -2.02
C GLU A 153 -22.41 0.70 -2.31
N ARG A 154 -21.20 0.97 -2.81
CA ARG A 154 -20.20 -0.06 -3.10
C ARG A 154 -19.75 -0.82 -1.84
N LEU A 155 -19.42 -0.08 -0.77
CA LEU A 155 -18.95 -0.67 0.49
C LEU A 155 -20.04 -1.48 1.19
N GLU A 156 -21.27 -0.97 1.24
CA GLU A 156 -22.43 -1.70 1.75
C GLU A 156 -22.65 -3.00 0.95
N ARG A 157 -22.57 -2.92 -0.37
CA ARG A 157 -22.74 -4.09 -1.25
C ARG A 157 -21.61 -5.10 -1.09
N GLU A 158 -20.36 -4.68 -0.94
CA GLU A 158 -19.22 -5.56 -0.69
C GLU A 158 -19.39 -6.33 0.62
N ARG A 159 -19.82 -5.65 1.69
CA ARG A 159 -20.16 -6.29 2.96
C ARG A 159 -21.25 -7.36 2.78
N ASP A 160 -22.38 -6.99 2.18
CA ASP A 160 -23.52 -7.88 1.99
C ASP A 160 -23.14 -9.12 1.15
N ILE A 161 -22.32 -8.96 0.11
CA ILE A 161 -21.82 -10.07 -0.70
C ILE A 161 -20.98 -11.01 0.18
N THR A 162 -20.01 -10.46 0.93
CA THR A 162 -19.11 -11.26 1.77
C THR A 162 -19.89 -12.03 2.83
N GLU A 163 -20.83 -11.38 3.51
CA GLU A 163 -21.69 -12.02 4.52
C GLU A 163 -22.57 -13.11 3.91
N SER A 164 -23.10 -12.89 2.69
CA SER A 164 -23.92 -13.89 1.98
C SER A 164 -23.19 -15.18 1.65
N LEU A 165 -21.85 -15.16 1.61
CA LEU A 165 -21.05 -16.36 1.39
C LEU A 165 -21.01 -17.29 2.61
N GLY A 166 -21.41 -16.84 3.78
CA GLY A 166 -21.51 -17.65 5.00
C GLY A 166 -20.19 -18.26 5.47
N LEU A 167 -19.09 -17.54 5.29
CA LEU A 167 -17.74 -17.99 5.70
C LEU A 167 -17.55 -17.92 7.22
N ALA A 168 -18.06 -16.87 7.84
CA ALA A 168 -18.10 -16.65 9.27
C ALA A 168 -19.27 -15.72 9.63
N ASP A 169 -19.43 -15.42 10.93
CA ASP A 169 -20.54 -14.58 11.43
C ASP A 169 -20.21 -13.08 11.26
N GLY A 170 -20.50 -12.56 10.05
CA GLY A 170 -20.30 -11.16 9.68
C GLY A 170 -19.04 -10.90 8.84
N TYR A 171 -18.91 -9.63 8.41
CA TYR A 171 -17.82 -9.20 7.50
C TYR A 171 -16.43 -9.31 8.16
N ASN A 172 -16.26 -8.76 9.36
CA ASN A 172 -14.96 -8.77 10.04
C ASN A 172 -14.42 -10.18 10.30
N PRO A 173 -15.18 -11.12 10.90
CA PRO A 173 -14.71 -12.50 11.07
C PRO A 173 -14.46 -13.23 9.75
N SER A 174 -15.25 -12.96 8.70
CA SER A 174 -15.01 -13.53 7.36
C SER A 174 -13.67 -13.05 6.79
N TRP A 175 -13.35 -11.78 6.94
CA TRP A 175 -12.07 -11.24 6.49
C TRP A 175 -10.90 -11.77 7.33
N GLU A 176 -11.04 -11.89 8.66
CA GLU A 176 -10.01 -12.51 9.52
C GLU A 176 -9.72 -13.95 9.11
N LEU A 177 -10.76 -14.73 8.80
CA LEU A 177 -10.61 -16.10 8.29
C LEU A 177 -9.80 -16.14 6.99
N LEU A 178 -10.11 -15.25 6.04
CA LEU A 178 -9.49 -15.20 4.72
C LEU A 178 -8.06 -14.65 4.77
N SER A 179 -7.83 -13.58 5.50
CA SER A 179 -6.53 -12.92 5.59
C SER A 179 -5.56 -13.59 6.55
N GLY A 180 -6.06 -14.23 7.62
CA GLY A 180 -5.26 -14.71 8.73
C GLY A 180 -4.74 -13.61 9.66
N ILE A 181 -5.28 -12.39 9.55
CA ILE A 181 -4.93 -11.24 10.41
C ILE A 181 -6.06 -11.02 11.42
N SER A 182 -5.74 -10.97 12.71
CA SER A 182 -6.70 -10.60 13.76
C SER A 182 -6.94 -9.10 13.75
N LEU A 183 -8.12 -8.66 13.35
CA LEU A 183 -8.52 -7.25 13.35
C LEU A 183 -8.65 -6.70 14.76
N GLY A 184 -9.27 -7.47 15.67
CA GLY A 184 -9.40 -7.06 17.06
C GLY A 184 -8.05 -6.85 17.74
N GLY A 185 -7.12 -7.78 17.57
CA GLY A 185 -5.76 -7.68 18.08
C GLY A 185 -5.00 -6.47 17.51
N LEU A 186 -5.08 -6.26 16.19
CA LEU A 186 -4.42 -5.12 15.54
C LEU A 186 -5.06 -3.78 15.92
N ARG A 187 -6.39 -3.71 16.05
CA ARG A 187 -7.11 -2.53 16.55
C ARG A 187 -6.62 -2.14 17.95
N ASP A 188 -6.46 -3.10 18.84
CA ASP A 188 -5.94 -2.86 20.18
C ASP A 188 -4.48 -2.37 20.16
N GLU A 189 -3.65 -2.91 19.27
CA GLU A 189 -2.29 -2.40 19.04
C GLU A 189 -2.31 -0.96 18.55
N CYS A 190 -3.22 -0.61 17.62
CA CYS A 190 -3.39 0.76 17.13
C CYS A 190 -3.81 1.73 18.25
N ILE A 191 -4.76 1.35 19.08
CA ILE A 191 -5.18 2.17 20.23
C ILE A 191 -4.01 2.41 21.19
N ARG A 192 -3.23 1.37 21.49
CA ARG A 192 -2.00 1.52 22.31
C ARG A 192 -0.99 2.43 21.67
N PHE A 193 -0.70 2.26 20.36
CA PHE A 193 0.22 3.11 19.62
C PHE A 193 -0.18 4.59 19.67
N LEU A 194 -1.45 4.91 19.41
CA LEU A 194 -1.95 6.29 19.47
C LEU A 194 -1.74 6.91 20.85
N ARG A 195 -2.04 6.16 21.93
CA ARG A 195 -1.83 6.60 23.30
C ARG A 195 -0.34 6.79 23.61
N ASP A 196 0.49 5.81 23.29
CA ASP A 196 1.90 5.76 23.67
C ASP A 196 2.74 6.81 22.90
N THR A 197 2.29 7.22 21.72
CA THR A 197 2.93 8.29 20.90
C THR A 197 2.31 9.67 21.12
N GLN A 198 1.32 9.82 22.02
CA GLN A 198 0.61 11.11 22.19
C GLN A 198 1.53 12.22 22.65
N ALA A 199 2.39 11.99 23.63
CA ALA A 199 3.32 12.98 24.11
C ALA A 199 4.30 13.47 23.02
N MET A 200 4.83 12.54 22.21
CA MET A 200 5.69 12.84 21.08
C MET A 200 4.94 13.69 20.02
N TRP A 201 3.66 13.34 19.77
CA TRP A 201 2.80 14.09 18.85
C TRP A 201 2.55 15.52 19.33
N ASP A 202 2.17 15.68 20.60
CA ASP A 202 1.87 16.98 21.23
C ASP A 202 3.09 17.93 21.25
N GLU A 203 4.30 17.39 21.31
CA GLU A 203 5.55 18.16 21.24
C GLU A 203 5.86 18.55 19.78
N THR A 204 5.73 17.62 18.83
CA THR A 204 6.21 17.80 17.46
C THR A 204 5.22 18.54 16.57
N PHE A 205 3.94 18.18 16.61
CA PHE A 205 2.91 18.72 15.72
C PHE A 205 2.83 20.27 15.75
N PRO A 206 2.76 20.95 16.91
CA PRO A 206 2.70 22.40 16.93
C PRO A 206 3.93 23.07 16.35
N ALA A 207 5.10 22.49 16.57
CA ALA A 207 6.37 23.03 16.07
C ALA A 207 6.44 22.93 14.53
N PHE A 208 6.05 21.79 13.95
CA PHE A 208 6.03 21.60 12.50
C PHE A 208 4.99 22.45 11.81
N VAL A 209 3.77 22.54 12.35
CA VAL A 209 2.70 23.37 11.78
C VAL A 209 3.06 24.86 11.81
N LYS A 210 3.54 25.37 12.94
CA LYS A 210 3.95 26.78 13.04
C LYS A 210 5.11 27.11 12.11
N LYS A 211 6.14 26.27 12.09
CA LYS A 211 7.34 26.50 11.26
C LYS A 211 7.09 26.30 9.77
N GLY A 212 6.35 25.24 9.41
CA GLY A 212 6.14 24.84 8.01
C GLY A 212 5.03 25.62 7.33
N LEU A 213 3.96 25.95 8.07
CA LEU A 213 2.75 26.55 7.52
C LEU A 213 2.48 27.97 8.03
N GLY A 214 3.11 28.38 9.12
CA GLY A 214 2.90 29.73 9.72
C GLY A 214 1.50 29.93 10.32
N ILE A 215 0.83 28.86 10.73
CA ILE A 215 -0.54 28.90 11.26
C ILE A 215 -0.60 28.39 12.71
N GLU A 216 -1.69 28.69 13.40
CA GLU A 216 -1.93 28.07 14.71
C GLU A 216 -2.32 26.59 14.54
N PRO A 217 -1.78 25.67 15.38
CA PRO A 217 -2.00 24.22 15.24
C PRO A 217 -3.47 23.81 15.17
N ARG A 218 -4.34 24.48 15.96
CA ARG A 218 -5.79 24.23 15.98
C ARG A 218 -6.51 24.55 14.67
N GLU A 219 -5.87 25.28 13.77
CA GLU A 219 -6.44 25.67 12.48
C GLU A 219 -6.00 24.74 11.33
N ALA A 220 -5.09 23.81 11.62
CA ALA A 220 -4.55 22.91 10.61
C ALA A 220 -5.61 21.94 10.08
N THR A 221 -5.70 21.85 8.76
CA THR A 221 -6.66 21.00 8.05
C THR A 221 -5.92 19.88 7.29
N ARG A 222 -6.68 18.89 6.81
CA ARG A 222 -6.15 17.85 5.91
C ARG A 222 -5.43 18.45 4.68
N ALA A 223 -5.95 19.54 4.12
CA ALA A 223 -5.30 20.25 3.00
C ALA A 223 -3.94 20.84 3.39
N ASP A 224 -3.80 21.30 4.62
CA ASP A 224 -2.53 21.80 5.15
C ASP A 224 -1.52 20.67 5.37
N ALA A 225 -1.98 19.45 5.73
CA ALA A 225 -1.13 18.26 5.83
C ALA A 225 -0.50 17.90 4.47
N LEU A 226 -1.28 17.90 3.39
CA LEU A 226 -0.78 17.63 2.04
C LEU A 226 0.35 18.60 1.63
N ALA A 227 0.22 19.88 1.95
CA ALA A 227 1.23 20.87 1.64
C ALA A 227 2.47 20.74 2.55
N LEU A 228 2.28 20.43 3.83
CA LEU A 228 3.35 20.28 4.81
C LEU A 228 4.29 19.12 4.45
N PHE A 229 3.71 17.96 4.11
CA PHE A 229 4.48 16.75 3.80
C PHE A 229 5.04 16.72 2.38
N ARG A 230 4.62 17.60 1.48
CA ARG A 230 5.24 17.71 0.16
C ARG A 230 6.72 18.11 0.23
N ALA A 231 7.11 18.93 1.21
CA ALA A 231 8.50 19.27 1.58
C ALA A 231 9.42 19.58 0.38
N HIS A 232 8.94 20.43 -0.53
CA HIS A 232 9.61 20.80 -1.81
C HIS A 232 11.07 21.24 -1.68
N GLU A 233 11.46 21.81 -0.55
CA GLU A 233 12.81 22.31 -0.32
C GLU A 233 13.90 21.23 -0.40
N PHE A 234 13.53 19.97 -0.31
CA PHE A 234 14.47 18.85 -0.41
C PHE A 234 14.59 18.28 -1.83
N ASP A 235 13.69 18.58 -2.76
CA ASP A 235 13.67 17.98 -4.10
C ASP A 235 14.98 18.17 -4.87
N GLN A 236 15.66 19.30 -4.66
CA GLN A 236 16.94 19.61 -5.30
C GLN A 236 18.06 18.60 -5.02
N PHE A 237 17.96 17.84 -3.92
CA PHE A 237 18.95 16.83 -3.52
C PHE A 237 18.67 15.45 -4.14
N PHE A 238 17.57 15.31 -4.86
CA PHE A 238 17.09 14.07 -5.43
C PHE A 238 16.88 14.19 -6.95
N PRO A 239 17.95 14.46 -7.74
CA PRO A 239 17.80 14.64 -9.17
C PRO A 239 17.41 13.34 -9.89
N SER A 240 16.53 13.44 -10.89
CA SER A 240 16.07 12.27 -11.67
C SER A 240 17.19 11.51 -12.35
N SER A 241 18.21 12.23 -12.87
CA SER A 241 19.34 11.62 -13.56
C SER A 241 20.25 10.76 -12.69
N ALA A 242 20.27 10.99 -11.37
CA ALA A 242 21.09 10.22 -10.44
C ALA A 242 20.31 9.03 -9.82
N MET A 243 19.00 8.98 -9.93
CA MET A 243 18.14 8.05 -9.22
C MET A 243 18.45 6.59 -9.57
N GLU A 244 18.23 6.16 -10.81
CA GLU A 244 18.47 4.78 -11.24
C GLU A 244 19.94 4.35 -11.06
N PRO A 245 20.96 5.14 -11.48
CA PRO A 245 22.36 4.78 -11.28
C PRO A 245 22.75 4.61 -9.80
N SER A 246 22.28 5.48 -8.92
CA SER A 246 22.58 5.41 -7.48
C SER A 246 21.95 4.18 -6.82
N ILE A 247 20.70 3.88 -7.17
CA ILE A 247 19.98 2.76 -6.60
C ILE A 247 20.54 1.43 -7.11
N ARG A 248 20.85 1.31 -8.41
CA ARG A 248 21.53 0.12 -8.94
C ARG A 248 22.88 -0.12 -8.28
N ARG A 249 23.65 0.96 -8.05
CA ARG A 249 24.92 0.88 -7.33
C ARG A 249 24.70 0.40 -5.90
N GLN A 250 23.72 0.95 -5.18
CA GLN A 250 23.43 0.58 -3.78
C GLN A 250 23.06 -0.90 -3.68
N VAL A 251 22.13 -1.37 -4.52
CA VAL A 251 21.68 -2.77 -4.53
C VAL A 251 22.86 -3.71 -4.87
N GLY A 252 23.72 -3.31 -5.83
CA GLY A 252 24.94 -4.06 -6.16
C GLY A 252 25.95 -4.09 -5.01
N GLU A 253 26.15 -3.00 -4.29
CA GLU A 253 27.03 -2.96 -3.10
C GLU A 253 26.47 -3.85 -1.97
N MET A 254 25.16 -4.01 -1.88
CA MET A 254 24.48 -4.95 -0.96
C MET A 254 24.62 -6.42 -1.38
N GLY A 255 25.06 -6.70 -2.61
CA GLY A 255 25.24 -8.05 -3.13
C GLY A 255 24.03 -8.61 -3.87
N ILE A 256 23.09 -7.78 -4.31
CA ILE A 256 21.96 -8.14 -5.16
C ILE A 256 22.17 -7.59 -6.58
N ASP A 257 21.84 -8.37 -7.60
CA ASP A 257 21.68 -7.85 -8.95
C ASP A 257 20.30 -7.17 -9.07
N ALA A 258 20.30 -5.86 -9.31
CA ALA A 258 19.06 -5.08 -9.46
C ALA A 258 18.17 -5.56 -10.61
N THR A 259 18.73 -6.29 -11.58
CA THR A 259 17.99 -6.89 -12.69
C THR A 259 17.59 -8.34 -12.43
N ALA A 260 18.02 -8.94 -11.32
CA ALA A 260 17.80 -10.35 -11.01
C ALA A 260 18.13 -11.25 -12.21
N SER A 261 19.29 -11.04 -12.83
CA SER A 261 19.75 -11.74 -14.06
C SER A 261 18.82 -11.54 -15.27
N GLY A 262 18.22 -10.36 -15.39
CA GLY A 262 17.34 -9.98 -16.51
C GLY A 262 15.85 -10.26 -16.28
N ARG A 263 15.47 -10.78 -15.12
CA ARG A 263 14.05 -10.97 -14.74
C ARG A 263 13.37 -9.63 -14.44
N VAL A 264 14.07 -8.68 -13.81
CA VAL A 264 13.59 -7.31 -13.60
C VAL A 264 13.99 -6.43 -14.77
N ARG A 265 13.00 -5.82 -15.40
CA ARG A 265 13.15 -4.91 -16.54
C ARG A 265 12.71 -3.51 -16.13
N PHE A 266 13.64 -2.56 -16.23
CA PHE A 266 13.38 -1.16 -15.92
C PHE A 266 12.77 -0.47 -17.13
N ASP A 267 11.52 -0.06 -17.01
CA ASP A 267 10.80 0.71 -18.01
C ASP A 267 10.74 2.18 -17.59
N THR A 268 11.82 2.91 -17.89
CA THR A 268 11.99 4.33 -17.52
C THR A 268 11.80 5.28 -18.71
N GLY A 269 11.62 4.76 -19.94
CA GLY A 269 11.40 5.56 -21.13
C GLY A 269 10.06 6.32 -21.09
N GLU A 270 10.06 7.55 -21.64
CA GLU A 270 8.84 8.32 -21.82
C GLU A 270 8.02 7.80 -22.98
N ARG A 271 6.71 7.67 -22.79
CA ARG A 271 5.72 7.35 -23.84
C ARG A 271 4.42 8.07 -23.56
N GLU A 272 3.70 8.39 -24.62
CA GLU A 272 2.33 8.86 -24.53
C GLU A 272 1.45 7.78 -23.91
N GLY A 273 0.52 8.16 -23.03
CA GLY A 273 -0.35 7.21 -22.32
C GLY A 273 0.30 6.49 -21.14
N LYS A 274 1.62 6.56 -20.93
CA LYS A 274 2.27 5.97 -19.77
C LYS A 274 1.83 6.67 -18.49
N ARG A 275 1.42 5.90 -17.48
CA ARG A 275 1.02 6.43 -16.17
C ARG A 275 2.11 7.30 -15.56
N SER A 276 1.71 8.38 -14.89
CA SER A 276 2.62 9.27 -14.17
C SER A 276 3.16 8.64 -12.88
N ARG A 277 2.34 7.84 -12.19
CA ARG A 277 2.73 7.13 -10.96
C ARG A 277 3.52 5.88 -11.33
N ALA A 278 4.65 5.66 -10.66
CA ALA A 278 5.41 4.43 -10.79
C ALA A 278 4.63 3.21 -10.29
N PHE A 279 4.95 2.04 -10.83
CA PHE A 279 4.38 0.77 -10.40
C PHE A 279 5.28 -0.42 -10.76
N CYS A 280 5.21 -1.47 -9.97
CA CYS A 280 5.76 -2.78 -10.30
C CYS A 280 4.69 -3.60 -11.04
N ALA A 281 5.06 -4.23 -12.13
CA ALA A 281 4.21 -5.14 -12.88
C ALA A 281 4.84 -6.54 -12.95
N PRO A 282 4.46 -7.46 -12.06
CA PRO A 282 4.84 -8.86 -12.15
C PRO A 282 3.99 -9.53 -13.24
N VAL A 283 4.53 -9.68 -14.45
CA VAL A 283 3.82 -10.28 -15.59
C VAL A 283 3.92 -11.80 -15.57
N LYS A 284 5.10 -12.32 -15.21
CA LYS A 284 5.33 -13.75 -15.03
C LYS A 284 6.35 -13.96 -13.90
N VAL A 285 5.89 -14.43 -12.76
CA VAL A 285 6.73 -14.60 -11.57
C VAL A 285 7.41 -15.97 -11.59
N PRO A 286 8.77 -16.04 -11.44
CA PRO A 286 9.69 -14.91 -11.22
C PRO A 286 10.33 -14.32 -12.49
N ASP A 287 10.00 -14.76 -13.68
CA ASP A 287 10.80 -14.63 -14.90
C ASP A 287 10.66 -13.27 -15.61
N GLU A 288 9.53 -12.57 -15.40
CA GLU A 288 9.22 -11.34 -16.13
C GLU A 288 8.51 -10.33 -15.23
N VAL A 289 9.29 -9.40 -14.69
CA VAL A 289 8.82 -8.34 -13.78
C VAL A 289 9.27 -6.99 -14.33
N TYR A 290 8.35 -6.04 -14.43
CA TYR A 290 8.64 -4.70 -14.90
C TYR A 290 8.58 -3.70 -13.75
N LEU A 291 9.59 -2.85 -13.64
CA LEU A 291 9.56 -1.65 -12.83
C LEU A 291 9.35 -0.47 -13.75
N VAL A 292 8.17 0.12 -13.69
CA VAL A 292 7.70 1.17 -14.60
C VAL A 292 7.69 2.50 -13.88
N LEU A 293 8.37 3.50 -14.43
CA LEU A 293 8.30 4.85 -13.91
C LEU A 293 8.58 5.91 -14.97
N ARG A 294 8.10 7.13 -14.70
CA ARG A 294 8.46 8.36 -15.41
C ARG A 294 9.27 9.24 -14.45
N PRO A 295 10.59 9.27 -14.55
CA PRO A 295 11.43 9.96 -13.57
C PRO A 295 11.33 11.49 -13.75
N HIS A 296 10.76 12.18 -12.76
CA HIS A 296 10.72 13.65 -12.68
C HIS A 296 11.77 14.18 -11.72
N GLY A 297 12.19 13.37 -10.75
CA GLY A 297 13.07 13.76 -9.66
C GLY A 297 12.28 14.26 -8.44
N GLY A 298 13.03 14.61 -7.39
CA GLY A 298 12.47 14.94 -6.08
C GLY A 298 12.40 13.74 -5.15
N GLN A 299 12.22 14.03 -3.87
CA GLN A 299 12.21 13.00 -2.84
C GLN A 299 11.11 11.95 -3.04
N THR A 300 9.93 12.36 -3.49
CA THR A 300 8.78 11.45 -3.71
C THR A 300 9.09 10.43 -4.80
N ASP A 301 9.71 10.84 -5.90
CA ASP A 301 10.09 9.91 -6.98
C ASP A 301 11.12 8.88 -6.51
N TRP A 302 12.13 9.32 -5.75
CA TRP A 302 13.14 8.41 -5.19
C TRP A 302 12.52 7.42 -4.21
N ASN A 303 11.63 7.88 -3.33
CA ASN A 303 10.90 7.01 -2.41
C ASN A 303 10.06 5.98 -3.17
N THR A 304 9.25 6.44 -4.13
CA THR A 304 8.40 5.55 -4.93
C THR A 304 9.24 4.54 -5.74
N PHE A 305 10.38 4.97 -6.31
CA PHE A 305 11.25 4.05 -7.05
C PHE A 305 11.84 2.96 -6.17
N LEU A 306 12.27 3.30 -4.95
CA LEU A 306 12.77 2.33 -3.98
C LEU A 306 11.66 1.36 -3.55
N HIS A 307 10.47 1.87 -3.30
CA HIS A 307 9.29 1.06 -2.97
C HIS A 307 8.98 0.04 -4.08
N GLU A 308 8.82 0.49 -5.31
CA GLU A 308 8.52 -0.38 -6.45
C GLU A 308 9.67 -1.35 -6.76
N LEU A 309 10.92 -0.95 -6.50
CA LEU A 309 12.07 -1.85 -6.60
C LEU A 309 12.00 -2.98 -5.58
N GLY A 310 11.58 -2.69 -4.34
CA GLY A 310 11.38 -3.71 -3.31
C GLY A 310 10.39 -4.79 -3.78
N HIS A 311 9.26 -4.39 -4.35
CA HIS A 311 8.31 -5.32 -4.99
C HIS A 311 8.95 -6.09 -6.15
N ALA A 312 9.63 -5.40 -7.06
CA ALA A 312 10.21 -6.03 -8.24
C ALA A 312 11.27 -7.07 -7.89
N LEU A 313 12.15 -6.77 -6.94
CA LEU A 313 13.14 -7.73 -6.44
C LEU A 313 12.48 -8.90 -5.74
N HIS A 314 11.48 -8.65 -4.89
CA HIS A 314 10.74 -9.72 -4.24
C HIS A 314 10.17 -10.70 -5.27
N PHE A 315 9.37 -10.23 -6.23
CA PHE A 315 8.80 -11.10 -7.26
C PHE A 315 9.86 -11.83 -8.09
N ALA A 316 10.95 -11.17 -8.44
CA ALA A 316 11.99 -11.76 -9.28
C ALA A 316 12.90 -12.79 -8.57
N TYR A 317 12.99 -12.73 -7.24
CA TYR A 317 13.79 -13.67 -6.44
C TYR A 317 12.94 -14.78 -5.78
N MET A 318 11.62 -14.81 -5.99
CA MET A 318 10.77 -15.92 -5.54
C MET A 318 11.21 -17.25 -6.13
N ARG A 319 11.12 -18.31 -5.36
CA ARG A 319 11.37 -19.66 -5.85
C ARG A 319 10.27 -20.10 -6.83
N PRO A 320 10.64 -20.58 -8.04
CA PRO A 320 9.67 -20.95 -9.06
C PRO A 320 8.91 -22.25 -8.76
N ASP A 321 9.42 -23.08 -7.84
CA ASP A 321 8.82 -24.36 -7.43
C ASP A 321 7.66 -24.19 -6.44
N LEU A 322 7.46 -23.01 -5.88
CA LEU A 322 6.33 -22.74 -5.00
C LEU A 322 5.00 -22.73 -5.78
N PRO A 323 3.90 -23.22 -5.18
CA PRO A 323 2.57 -23.08 -5.73
C PRO A 323 2.22 -21.64 -6.11
N MET A 324 1.40 -21.46 -7.16
CA MET A 324 1.06 -20.14 -7.70
C MET A 324 0.42 -19.23 -6.65
N GLU A 325 -0.39 -19.78 -5.75
CA GLU A 325 -1.05 -19.00 -4.70
C GLU A 325 -0.06 -18.36 -3.72
N PHE A 326 1.10 -18.97 -3.47
CA PHE A 326 2.16 -18.35 -2.66
C PHE A 326 2.95 -17.28 -3.42
N ARG A 327 3.01 -17.39 -4.74
CA ARG A 327 3.70 -16.40 -5.57
C ARG A 327 2.84 -15.19 -5.94
N TRP A 328 1.51 -15.35 -5.97
CA TRP A 328 0.59 -14.35 -6.49
C TRP A 328 -0.46 -13.83 -5.49
N MET A 329 -0.87 -14.65 -4.52
CA MET A 329 -2.09 -14.42 -3.73
C MET A 329 -1.84 -14.37 -2.21
N GLY A 330 -0.59 -14.31 -1.77
CA GLY A 330 -0.25 -14.38 -0.35
C GLY A 330 -0.59 -13.12 0.45
N ASP A 331 -0.01 -13.02 1.64
CA ASP A 331 -0.20 -11.86 2.50
C ASP A 331 0.51 -10.63 1.92
N ASN A 332 -0.28 -9.67 1.42
CA ASN A 332 0.26 -8.42 0.89
C ASN A 332 1.07 -7.61 1.92
N SER A 333 0.88 -7.86 3.23
CA SER A 333 1.73 -7.25 4.27
C SER A 333 3.20 -7.63 4.10
N VAL A 334 3.50 -8.81 3.55
CA VAL A 334 4.86 -9.28 3.31
C VAL A 334 5.50 -8.51 2.16
N THR A 335 4.84 -8.46 1.00
CA THR A 335 5.39 -7.75 -0.17
C THR A 335 5.47 -6.24 0.06
N GLU A 336 4.49 -5.64 0.75
CA GLU A 336 4.53 -4.24 1.16
C GLU A 336 5.65 -3.99 2.19
N GLY A 337 5.87 -4.91 3.13
CA GLY A 337 6.96 -4.84 4.09
C GLY A 337 8.34 -4.83 3.42
N TYR A 338 8.49 -5.59 2.34
CA TYR A 338 9.73 -5.58 1.55
C TYR A 338 9.87 -4.31 0.71
N ALA A 339 8.79 -3.78 0.15
CA ALA A 339 8.82 -2.49 -0.52
C ALA A 339 9.21 -1.37 0.45
N MET A 340 8.60 -1.36 1.63
CA MET A 340 8.95 -0.42 2.71
C MET A 340 10.37 -0.60 3.24
N LEU A 341 10.96 -1.81 3.22
CA LEU A 341 12.36 -2.02 3.60
C LEU A 341 13.31 -1.20 2.72
N PHE A 342 12.99 -1.03 1.44
CA PHE A 342 13.81 -0.27 0.51
C PHE A 342 13.50 1.23 0.56
N ASP A 343 12.24 1.65 0.61
CA ASP A 343 11.91 3.08 0.64
C ASP A 343 12.33 3.75 1.97
N HIS A 344 12.32 3.02 3.10
CA HIS A 344 12.81 3.50 4.39
C HIS A 344 14.34 3.64 4.46
N LEU A 345 15.10 3.23 3.45
CA LEU A 345 16.50 3.63 3.30
C LEU A 345 16.64 5.14 3.22
N MET A 346 15.64 5.86 2.75
CA MET A 346 15.59 7.32 2.78
C MET A 346 15.48 7.90 4.21
N GLN A 347 15.32 7.07 5.23
CA GLN A 347 15.34 7.46 6.64
C GLN A 347 16.71 7.16 7.31
N ASP A 348 17.70 6.67 6.54
CA ASP A 348 19.04 6.41 7.03
C ASP A 348 20.03 7.53 6.61
N ALA A 349 20.64 8.17 7.59
CA ALA A 349 21.58 9.28 7.36
C ALA A 349 22.79 8.89 6.49
N GLY A 350 23.33 7.70 6.69
CA GLY A 350 24.49 7.20 5.95
C GLY A 350 24.15 6.88 4.49
N TRP A 351 22.98 6.29 4.28
CA TRP A 351 22.47 6.01 2.95
C TRP A 351 22.22 7.30 2.17
N LEU A 352 21.50 8.26 2.76
CA LEU A 352 21.20 9.56 2.15
C LEU A 352 22.48 10.28 1.72
N GLN A 353 23.49 10.36 2.59
CA GLN A 353 24.76 11.05 2.30
C GLN A 353 25.59 10.33 1.22
N ARG A 354 25.41 9.03 1.05
CA ARG A 354 26.19 8.22 0.10
C ARG A 354 25.57 8.19 -1.29
N TYR A 355 24.24 8.12 -1.40
CA TYR A 355 23.57 7.83 -2.67
C TYR A 355 22.74 8.97 -3.23
N THR A 356 22.48 10.00 -2.42
CA THR A 356 21.76 11.20 -2.87
C THR A 356 22.68 12.42 -2.89
N GLY A 357 22.13 13.58 -3.29
CA GLY A 357 22.83 14.86 -3.18
C GLY A 357 22.70 15.52 -1.79
N LEU A 358 22.10 14.85 -0.80
CA LEU A 358 21.80 15.44 0.49
C LEU A 358 23.07 15.68 1.32
N GLU A 359 23.34 16.94 1.62
CA GLU A 359 24.54 17.34 2.36
C GLU A 359 24.40 16.98 3.86
N ARG A 360 25.54 16.64 4.49
CA ARG A 360 25.60 16.28 5.91
C ARG A 360 24.92 17.29 6.84
N LYS A 361 25.03 18.59 6.54
CA LYS A 361 24.40 19.66 7.33
C LYS A 361 22.87 19.72 7.20
N THR A 362 22.32 19.22 6.08
CA THR A 362 20.89 19.23 5.76
C THR A 362 20.22 17.94 6.19
N THR A 363 20.95 16.82 6.29
CA THR A 363 20.43 15.49 6.65
C THR A 363 19.60 15.49 7.93
N PRO A 364 19.99 16.12 9.06
CA PRO A 364 19.16 16.10 10.26
C PRO A 364 17.80 16.76 10.07
N ARG A 365 17.74 17.85 9.28
CA ARG A 365 16.47 18.54 8.99
C ARG A 365 15.57 17.68 8.12
N PHE A 366 16.13 16.97 7.14
CA PHE A 366 15.38 16.03 6.30
C PHE A 366 14.82 14.88 7.15
N LEU A 367 15.65 14.25 7.97
CA LEU A 367 15.24 13.12 8.83
C LEU A 367 14.15 13.52 9.82
N ARG A 368 14.24 14.72 10.41
CA ARG A 368 13.16 15.22 11.28
C ARG A 368 11.84 15.40 10.53
N SER A 369 11.89 15.87 9.28
CA SER A 369 10.70 15.96 8.43
C SER A 369 10.13 14.58 8.13
N ALA A 370 10.98 13.64 7.73
CA ALA A 370 10.60 12.26 7.46
C ALA A 370 10.03 11.54 8.71
N GLY A 371 10.65 11.74 9.88
CA GLY A 371 10.16 11.17 11.13
C GLY A 371 8.81 11.72 11.57
N PHE A 372 8.56 13.00 11.34
CA PHE A 372 7.25 13.60 11.61
C PHE A 372 6.18 13.10 10.63
N GLU A 373 6.51 12.99 9.36
CA GLU A 373 5.64 12.41 8.32
C GLU A 373 5.29 10.95 8.64
N GLU A 374 6.28 10.14 9.02
CA GLU A 374 6.09 8.74 9.40
C GLU A 374 5.17 8.61 10.63
N LEU A 375 5.39 9.41 11.65
CA LEU A 375 4.52 9.45 12.83
C LEU A 375 3.09 9.82 12.45
N HIS A 376 2.90 10.81 11.56
CA HIS A 376 1.58 11.21 11.07
C HIS A 376 0.89 10.06 10.34
N PHE A 377 1.56 9.42 9.38
CA PHE A 377 0.98 8.33 8.60
C PHE A 377 0.59 7.14 9.48
N LEU A 378 1.45 6.72 10.41
CA LEU A 378 1.13 5.64 11.33
C LEU A 378 -0.08 5.99 12.21
N ARG A 379 -0.14 7.20 12.77
CA ARG A 379 -1.29 7.65 13.56
C ARG A 379 -2.57 7.69 12.72
N ARG A 380 -2.48 8.17 11.49
CA ARG A 380 -3.59 8.20 10.54
C ARG A 380 -4.09 6.81 10.18
N TYR A 381 -3.19 5.87 9.86
CA TYR A 381 -3.57 4.50 9.50
C TYR A 381 -4.12 3.71 10.70
N CYS A 382 -3.59 3.92 11.91
CA CYS A 382 -4.18 3.38 13.12
C CYS A 382 -5.62 3.88 13.33
N ALA A 383 -5.84 5.19 13.19
CA ALA A 383 -7.17 5.80 13.27
C ALA A 383 -8.13 5.26 12.22
N LYS A 384 -7.63 5.12 10.98
CA LYS A 384 -8.37 4.58 9.84
C LYS A 384 -8.82 3.14 10.11
N LEU A 385 -7.94 2.27 10.59
CA LEU A 385 -8.30 0.90 10.95
C LEU A 385 -9.35 0.85 12.08
N ILE A 386 -9.21 1.70 13.09
CA ILE A 386 -10.20 1.82 14.17
C ILE A 386 -11.57 2.22 13.60
N TYR A 387 -11.61 3.18 12.69
CA TYR A 387 -12.83 3.60 12.01
C TYR A 387 -13.44 2.48 11.15
N GLU A 388 -12.65 1.87 10.28
CA GLU A 388 -13.09 0.82 9.36
C GLU A 388 -13.61 -0.42 10.08
N THR A 389 -12.97 -0.83 11.18
CA THR A 389 -13.43 -1.98 11.98
C THR A 389 -14.77 -1.73 12.64
N GLN A 390 -15.05 -0.50 13.09
CA GLN A 390 -16.34 -0.12 13.64
C GLN A 390 -17.43 -0.02 12.57
N LEU A 391 -17.09 0.52 11.39
CA LEU A 391 -17.99 0.65 10.25
C LEU A 391 -18.49 -0.72 9.78
N TYR A 392 -17.57 -1.61 9.42
CA TYR A 392 -17.90 -2.94 8.89
C TYR A 392 -18.40 -3.89 9.98
N GLY A 393 -17.99 -3.70 11.24
CA GLY A 393 -18.49 -4.45 12.40
C GLY A 393 -19.88 -4.06 12.86
N GLY A 394 -20.47 -3.00 12.27
CA GLY A 394 -21.81 -2.53 12.64
C GLY A 394 -21.87 -1.80 13.99
N GLU A 395 -20.71 -1.43 14.56
CA GLU A 395 -20.66 -0.64 15.81
C GLU A 395 -21.17 0.81 15.59
N VAL A 396 -21.13 1.29 14.33
CA VAL A 396 -21.68 2.56 13.89
C VAL A 396 -22.56 2.36 12.66
N SER A 397 -23.66 3.10 12.57
CA SER A 397 -24.50 3.07 11.36
C SER A 397 -23.82 3.83 10.20
N TRP A 398 -24.12 3.44 8.98
CA TRP A 398 -23.59 4.12 7.79
C TRP A 398 -23.92 5.63 7.75
N ASP A 399 -25.05 6.04 8.32
CA ASP A 399 -25.45 7.46 8.39
C ASP A 399 -24.64 8.25 9.43
N ALA A 400 -24.20 7.60 10.52
CA ALA A 400 -23.37 8.22 11.56
C ALA A 400 -21.86 8.08 11.27
N ALA A 401 -21.46 7.20 10.37
CA ALA A 401 -20.06 6.95 10.04
C ALA A 401 -19.26 8.20 9.65
N PRO A 402 -19.80 9.19 8.88
CA PRO A 402 -19.06 10.42 8.59
C PRO A 402 -18.65 11.24 9.81
N ASP A 403 -19.47 11.23 10.88
CA ASP A 403 -19.10 11.94 12.12
C ASP A 403 -18.00 11.20 12.89
N LEU A 404 -18.10 9.87 12.97
CA LEU A 404 -17.07 9.03 13.57
C LEU A 404 -15.74 9.17 12.81
N TYR A 405 -15.77 9.19 11.48
CA TYR A 405 -14.57 9.40 10.67
C TYR A 405 -13.84 10.69 11.05
N VAL A 406 -14.59 11.80 11.10
CA VAL A 406 -14.01 13.11 11.47
C VAL A 406 -13.45 13.09 12.87
N GLU A 407 -14.18 12.52 13.84
CA GLU A 407 -13.75 12.40 15.23
C GLU A 407 -12.44 11.62 15.36
N VAL A 408 -12.40 10.41 14.82
CA VAL A 408 -11.28 9.48 15.01
C VAL A 408 -10.03 9.97 14.28
N LEU A 409 -10.15 10.42 13.02
CA LEU A 409 -9.00 10.88 12.22
C LEU A 409 -8.46 12.23 12.74
N THR A 410 -9.35 13.18 13.07
CA THR A 410 -8.94 14.46 13.67
C THR A 410 -8.32 14.26 15.04
N GLY A 411 -8.90 13.40 15.88
CA GLY A 411 -8.35 13.10 17.20
C GLY A 411 -6.95 12.50 17.14
N ALA A 412 -6.70 11.59 16.19
CA ALA A 412 -5.39 10.95 16.06
C ALA A 412 -4.30 11.87 15.47
N THR A 413 -4.67 12.77 14.54
CA THR A 413 -3.69 13.51 13.73
C THR A 413 -3.66 15.01 14.01
N SER A 414 -4.62 15.53 14.77
CA SER A 414 -4.83 16.98 15.02
C SER A 414 -5.07 17.82 13.74
N PHE A 415 -5.08 17.23 12.55
CA PHE A 415 -5.56 17.88 11.34
C PHE A 415 -7.08 17.71 11.25
N GLN A 416 -7.79 18.77 10.88
CA GLN A 416 -9.25 18.72 10.71
C GLN A 416 -9.61 17.96 9.44
N TYR A 417 -10.33 16.85 9.58
CA TYR A 417 -10.89 16.06 8.49
C TYR A 417 -12.31 16.50 8.14
N VAL A 418 -12.80 16.10 6.97
CA VAL A 418 -14.13 16.47 6.47
C VAL A 418 -15.00 15.24 6.25
N ARG A 419 -16.30 15.37 6.52
CA ARG A 419 -17.30 14.28 6.41
C ARG A 419 -17.34 13.66 5.01
N ALA A 420 -17.11 14.45 3.96
CA ALA A 420 -17.13 14.02 2.57
C ALA A 420 -16.17 12.86 2.27
N ASP A 421 -15.07 12.76 3.01
CA ASP A 421 -14.04 11.73 2.77
C ASP A 421 -14.32 10.40 3.48
N ALA A 422 -15.33 10.32 4.33
CA ALA A 422 -15.58 9.17 5.21
C ALA A 422 -15.64 7.81 4.47
N PHE A 423 -16.28 7.77 3.32
CA PHE A 423 -16.36 6.53 2.52
C PHE A 423 -15.29 6.44 1.43
N VAL A 424 -14.80 7.59 0.98
CA VAL A 424 -13.75 7.67 -0.05
C VAL A 424 -12.38 7.23 0.49
N ASP A 425 -12.15 7.46 1.79
CA ASP A 425 -10.90 7.09 2.49
C ASP A 425 -10.92 5.65 3.05
N VAL A 426 -12.01 4.90 2.89
CA VAL A 426 -12.06 3.48 3.28
C VAL A 426 -11.28 2.64 2.28
N ASP A 427 -10.36 1.83 2.78
CA ASP A 427 -9.68 0.83 1.96
C ASP A 427 -10.51 -0.45 1.88
N PRO A 428 -10.93 -0.87 0.68
CA PRO A 428 -11.62 -2.14 0.52
C PRO A 428 -10.83 -3.29 1.15
N ARG A 429 -11.52 -4.23 1.78
CA ARG A 429 -10.92 -5.43 2.37
C ARG A 429 -9.78 -5.14 3.35
N TYR A 430 -9.92 -4.06 4.13
CA TYR A 430 -8.95 -3.67 5.17
C TYR A 430 -7.50 -3.60 4.69
N TYR A 431 -7.24 -2.98 3.54
CA TYR A 431 -5.86 -2.81 3.08
C TYR A 431 -5.01 -2.02 4.09
N ALA A 432 -5.63 -1.13 4.87
CA ALA A 432 -5.01 -0.45 6.01
C ALA A 432 -4.38 -1.42 7.03
N ALA A 433 -5.03 -2.55 7.32
CA ALA A 433 -4.48 -3.57 8.22
C ALA A 433 -3.22 -4.21 7.64
N ARG A 434 -3.19 -4.46 6.32
CA ARG A 434 -2.02 -5.01 5.63
C ARG A 434 -0.86 -4.03 5.64
N TYR A 435 -1.09 -2.73 5.40
CA TYR A 435 -0.06 -1.70 5.53
C TYR A 435 0.50 -1.59 6.96
N LEU A 436 -0.34 -1.61 7.98
CA LEU A 436 0.13 -1.56 9.37
C LEU A 436 1.02 -2.76 9.73
N ARG A 437 0.68 -3.96 9.28
CA ARG A 437 1.51 -5.15 9.44
C ARG A 437 2.80 -5.06 8.61
N ALA A 438 2.75 -4.47 7.41
CA ALA A 438 3.93 -4.23 6.58
C ALA A 438 4.94 -3.28 7.25
N TRP A 439 4.48 -2.17 7.82
CA TRP A 439 5.33 -1.27 8.62
C TRP A 439 6.00 -1.98 9.79
N GLN A 440 5.23 -2.76 10.54
CA GLN A 440 5.79 -3.53 11.67
C GLN A 440 6.83 -4.55 11.20
N LEU A 441 6.56 -5.26 10.11
CA LEU A 441 7.47 -6.25 9.53
C LEU A 441 8.75 -5.60 9.01
N GLN A 442 8.64 -4.52 8.24
CA GLN A 442 9.77 -3.76 7.73
C GLN A 442 10.71 -3.31 8.86
N ALA A 443 10.16 -2.70 9.91
CA ALA A 443 10.96 -2.20 11.01
C ALA A 443 11.66 -3.33 11.78
N LEU A 444 11.00 -4.47 11.97
CA LEU A 444 11.60 -5.65 12.59
C LEU A 444 12.71 -6.27 11.72
N ILE A 445 12.49 -6.36 10.39
CA ILE A 445 13.53 -6.83 9.46
C ILE A 445 14.72 -5.87 9.47
N THR A 446 14.50 -4.56 9.49
CA THR A 446 15.58 -3.58 9.58
C THR A 446 16.41 -3.77 10.85
N GLU A 447 15.80 -3.92 12.03
CA GLU A 447 16.53 -4.23 13.27
C GLU A 447 17.33 -5.54 13.15
N THR A 448 16.74 -6.58 12.57
CA THR A 448 17.42 -7.87 12.35
C THR A 448 18.63 -7.73 11.42
N LEU A 449 18.51 -6.93 10.36
CA LEU A 449 19.62 -6.65 9.44
C LEU A 449 20.74 -5.85 10.12
N VAL A 450 20.38 -4.88 10.94
CA VAL A 450 21.35 -4.11 11.76
C VAL A 450 22.07 -5.03 12.75
N GLU A 451 21.36 -5.91 13.43
CA GLU A 451 21.95 -6.89 14.36
C GLU A 451 22.92 -7.87 13.65
N ARG A 452 22.59 -8.31 12.42
CA ARG A 452 23.40 -9.28 11.65
C ARG A 452 24.56 -8.66 10.87
N TYR A 453 24.39 -7.44 10.34
CA TYR A 453 25.27 -6.84 9.32
C TYR A 453 25.71 -5.42 9.64
N ASN A 454 25.45 -4.91 10.84
CA ASN A 454 25.67 -3.55 11.33
C ASN A 454 24.73 -2.49 10.70
N ALA A 455 24.87 -1.25 11.16
CA ALA A 455 24.00 -0.14 10.77
C ALA A 455 24.01 0.16 9.26
N ASP A 456 25.09 -0.18 8.57
CA ASP A 456 25.23 0.01 7.12
C ASP A 456 24.98 -1.28 6.30
N TRP A 457 24.06 -2.13 6.78
CA TRP A 457 23.66 -3.38 6.12
C TRP A 457 23.31 -3.20 4.64
N TRP A 458 22.76 -2.05 4.28
CA TRP A 458 22.33 -1.68 2.91
C TRP A 458 23.50 -1.57 1.90
N ARG A 459 24.74 -1.73 2.33
CA ARG A 459 25.95 -1.88 1.49
C ARG A 459 26.82 -3.08 1.88
N ASN A 460 26.33 -3.94 2.76
CA ASN A 460 27.05 -5.15 3.13
C ASN A 460 26.76 -6.26 2.09
N PRO A 461 27.79 -6.78 1.37
CA PRO A 461 27.56 -7.73 0.28
C PRO A 461 26.99 -9.09 0.71
N ARG A 462 26.87 -9.33 2.02
CA ARG A 462 26.22 -10.54 2.56
C ARG A 462 24.75 -10.33 2.89
N ALA A 463 24.31 -9.08 3.03
CA ALA A 463 22.92 -8.78 3.39
C ALA A 463 21.94 -9.10 2.24
N GLY A 464 22.34 -8.73 1.03
CA GLY A 464 21.48 -8.97 -0.15
C GLY A 464 21.21 -10.45 -0.44
N PRO A 465 22.21 -11.33 -0.51
CA PRO A 465 21.97 -12.76 -0.64
C PRO A 465 21.06 -13.33 0.44
N TRP A 466 21.23 -12.91 1.70
CA TRP A 466 20.36 -13.34 2.78
C TRP A 466 18.91 -12.87 2.59
N ILE A 467 18.71 -11.61 2.17
CA ILE A 467 17.37 -11.08 1.85
C ILE A 467 16.76 -11.89 0.71
N ALA A 468 17.52 -12.16 -0.36
CA ALA A 468 17.03 -12.90 -1.51
C ALA A 468 16.64 -14.34 -1.17
N GLU A 469 17.41 -15.03 -0.34
CA GLU A 469 17.19 -16.43 0.01
C GLU A 469 16.16 -16.60 1.13
N GLU A 470 16.32 -15.87 2.25
CA GLU A 470 15.53 -16.08 3.46
C GLU A 470 14.20 -15.30 3.47
N LEU A 471 14.12 -14.22 2.72
CA LEU A 471 12.91 -13.39 2.65
C LEU A 471 12.21 -13.59 1.30
N PHE A 472 12.82 -13.17 0.21
CA PHE A 472 12.18 -13.16 -1.10
C PHE A 472 11.92 -14.57 -1.65
N GLY A 473 12.84 -15.51 -1.42
CA GLY A 473 12.70 -16.91 -1.86
C GLY A 473 11.48 -17.61 -1.28
N GLU A 474 11.02 -17.24 -0.10
CA GLU A 474 9.83 -17.79 0.53
C GLU A 474 8.52 -17.20 -0.04
N ALA A 475 8.61 -16.26 -0.97
CA ALA A 475 7.47 -15.57 -1.58
C ALA A 475 6.53 -14.98 -0.52
N GLN A 476 5.22 -15.24 -0.64
CA GLN A 476 4.20 -14.82 0.32
C GLN A 476 3.54 -16.04 1.00
N ARG A 477 4.32 -17.12 1.18
CA ARG A 477 3.85 -18.36 1.80
C ARG A 477 3.48 -18.18 3.26
N GLU A 478 4.28 -17.38 3.99
CA GLU A 478 4.07 -17.07 5.40
C GLU A 478 3.26 -15.78 5.55
N LEU A 479 2.46 -15.71 6.60
CA LEU A 479 1.89 -14.45 7.06
C LEU A 479 3.00 -13.57 7.67
N ALA A 480 2.82 -12.26 7.65
CA ALA A 480 3.83 -11.32 8.17
C ALA A 480 4.27 -11.64 9.62
N HIS A 481 3.34 -12.07 10.49
CA HIS A 481 3.68 -12.43 11.87
C HIS A 481 4.45 -13.76 11.98
N GLU A 482 4.16 -14.74 11.12
CA GLU A 482 4.90 -16.00 11.08
C GLU A 482 6.33 -15.76 10.59
N GLN A 483 6.48 -14.93 9.55
CA GLN A 483 7.80 -14.54 9.06
C GLN A 483 8.61 -13.78 10.12
N ALA A 484 7.98 -12.88 10.87
CA ALA A 484 8.60 -12.15 11.97
C ALA A 484 9.18 -13.13 13.02
N GLU A 485 8.40 -14.13 13.39
CA GLU A 485 8.83 -15.16 14.35
C GLU A 485 9.99 -16.00 13.81
N ARG A 486 9.92 -16.43 12.54
CA ARG A 486 10.99 -17.21 11.90
C ARG A 486 12.30 -16.43 11.77
N VAL A 487 12.22 -15.15 11.35
CA VAL A 487 13.38 -14.34 10.99
C VAL A 487 14.06 -13.71 12.21
N ALA A 488 13.26 -13.26 13.19
CA ALA A 488 13.73 -12.50 14.34
C ALA A 488 13.46 -13.17 15.69
N GLY A 489 12.65 -14.26 15.74
CA GLY A 489 12.20 -14.87 17.00
C GLY A 489 11.35 -13.92 17.85
N LYS A 490 10.66 -13.00 17.22
CA LYS A 490 9.86 -11.94 17.89
C LYS A 490 8.57 -11.71 17.14
N GLY A 491 7.49 -11.43 17.86
CA GLY A 491 6.22 -11.01 17.26
C GLY A 491 6.27 -9.59 16.68
N LEU A 492 5.34 -9.29 15.78
CA LEU A 492 5.17 -7.94 15.24
C LEU A 492 4.72 -6.95 16.32
N SER A 493 5.24 -5.73 16.25
CA SER A 493 4.82 -4.62 17.12
C SER A 493 5.23 -3.27 16.53
N PHE A 494 4.65 -2.17 17.04
CA PHE A 494 5.05 -0.81 16.68
C PHE A 494 6.32 -0.33 17.39
N ALA A 495 6.87 -1.06 18.36
CA ALA A 495 8.01 -0.61 19.16
C ALA A 495 9.27 -0.29 18.32
N PRO A 496 9.67 -1.08 17.31
CA PRO A 496 10.79 -0.72 16.42
C PRO A 496 10.56 0.59 15.66
N LEU A 497 9.34 0.83 15.17
CA LEU A 497 8.96 2.06 14.49
C LEU A 497 9.05 3.27 15.42
N VAL A 498 8.51 3.17 16.63
CA VAL A 498 8.59 4.24 17.63
C VAL A 498 10.04 4.62 17.88
N ARG A 499 10.94 3.65 18.11
CA ARG A 499 12.37 3.91 18.29
C ARG A 499 13.02 4.58 17.08
N SER A 500 12.61 4.21 15.86
CA SER A 500 13.12 4.84 14.64
C SER A 500 12.68 6.29 14.53
N ILE A 501 11.41 6.57 14.77
CA ILE A 501 10.82 7.91 14.75
C ILE A 501 11.48 8.80 15.82
N GLU A 502 11.65 8.31 17.05
CA GLU A 502 12.33 9.02 18.13
C GLU A 502 13.74 9.46 17.72
N ARG A 503 14.51 8.56 17.10
CA ARG A 503 15.87 8.89 16.60
C ARG A 503 15.85 9.96 15.50
N MET A 504 14.86 9.95 14.62
CA MET A 504 14.75 10.94 13.54
C MET A 504 14.31 12.31 14.06
N LEU A 505 13.47 12.35 15.08
CA LEU A 505 12.95 13.60 15.68
C LEU A 505 13.93 14.26 16.65
N ALA A 506 14.85 13.50 17.24
CA ALA A 506 15.91 14.02 18.11
C ALA A 506 16.89 14.91 17.32
#